data_1c9dca1a1beac2a9ec43971cb51f344b
#
_entry.id   1c9dca1a1beac2a9ec43971cb51f344b
#
_cell.length_a   1.000
_cell.length_b   1.000
_cell.length_c   1.000
_cell.angle_alpha   90.00
_cell.angle_beta   90.00
_cell.angle_gamma   90.00
#
_symmetry.space_group_name_H-M   'P 1'
#
loop_
_entity.id
_entity.type
_entity.pdbx_description
1 polymer ?
#
loop_
_entity_poly.entity_id
_entity_poly.type
_entity_poly.pdbx_seq_one_letter_code
_entity_poly.pdbx_strand_id
1 'polypeptide(L)'
;MANYTYEQPIDIEETPKTSVYNENGEIVYIFQRYYSNGLKKRLDKIMDYRYFLWYNVYDTNGELKCMCKKVSRKGKVYFEAFDYNEQKKYIVAYDKWKELVPDLLITDGNLQIKLDKEIEGWSKFFYNDNEIARWKASLDKVFKIQLEVNDNTPVNNAAFFIAISQCALFIGS
;
A
#
# COMPACT_ATOMS: atom_id res chain seq x y z
N MET A 1 19.17 3.91 4.34
CA MET A 1 17.73 3.84 4.65
C MET A 1 17.07 5.07 4.07
N ALA A 2 16.08 4.92 3.22
CA ALA A 2 15.36 6.02 2.57
C ALA A 2 14.05 6.31 3.32
N ASN A 3 13.74 7.61 3.51
CA ASN A 3 12.57 8.07 4.23
C ASN A 3 11.59 8.77 3.29
N TYR A 4 10.32 8.45 3.44
CA TYR A 4 9.23 9.00 2.65
C TYR A 4 8.10 9.48 3.55
N THR A 5 7.49 10.60 3.17
CA THR A 5 6.34 11.17 3.89
C THR A 5 5.23 11.57 2.92
N TYR A 6 3.99 11.40 3.33
CA TYR A 6 2.83 11.89 2.58
C TYR A 6 1.61 12.04 3.47
N GLU A 7 0.62 12.80 2.98
CA GLU A 7 -0.62 13.05 3.70
C GLU A 7 -1.81 12.49 2.92
N GLN A 8 -2.61 11.66 3.57
CA GLN A 8 -3.81 11.07 3.01
C GLN A 8 -5.04 11.66 3.70
N PRO A 9 -6.04 12.18 2.95
CA PRO A 9 -7.31 12.57 3.53
C PRO A 9 -7.98 11.41 4.28
N ILE A 10 -8.67 11.72 5.38
CA ILE A 10 -9.43 10.73 6.16
C ILE A 10 -10.56 10.16 5.31
N ASP A 11 -11.16 11.02 4.50
CA ASP A 11 -12.23 10.64 3.59
C ASP A 11 -11.65 9.89 2.38
N ILE A 12 -12.02 8.61 2.26
CA ILE A 12 -11.57 7.74 1.16
C ILE A 12 -12.42 7.88 -0.11
N GLU A 13 -13.46 8.72 -0.11
CA GLU A 13 -14.38 8.89 -1.25
C GLU A 13 -13.65 9.30 -2.53
N GLU A 14 -12.75 10.25 -2.43
CA GLU A 14 -11.90 10.66 -3.55
C GLU A 14 -10.48 10.83 -3.06
N THR A 15 -9.60 9.92 -3.46
CA THR A 15 -8.18 10.17 -3.25
C THR A 15 -7.69 11.08 -4.37
N PRO A 16 -7.38 12.35 -4.09
CA PRO A 16 -6.69 13.20 -5.05
C PRO A 16 -5.32 12.59 -5.37
N LYS A 17 -4.67 13.11 -6.40
CA LYS A 17 -3.24 12.82 -6.59
C LYS A 17 -2.50 13.30 -5.36
N THR A 18 -1.83 12.38 -4.68
CA THR A 18 -1.11 12.64 -3.44
C THR A 18 0.39 12.53 -3.70
N SER A 19 1.10 13.60 -3.37
CA SER A 19 2.56 13.64 -3.51
C SER A 19 3.23 12.93 -2.35
N VAL A 20 4.28 12.17 -2.66
CA VAL A 20 5.17 11.51 -1.71
C VAL A 20 6.51 12.23 -1.74
N TYR A 21 6.97 12.64 -0.58
CA TYR A 21 8.20 13.42 -0.41
C TYR A 21 9.31 12.55 0.17
N ASN A 22 10.52 12.76 -0.29
CA ASN A 22 11.73 12.20 0.32
C ASN A 22 12.16 13.04 1.55
N GLU A 23 13.25 12.65 2.18
CA GLU A 23 13.83 13.35 3.34
C GLU A 23 14.29 14.79 3.05
N ASN A 24 14.55 15.13 1.79
CA ASN A 24 14.91 16.47 1.35
C ASN A 24 13.68 17.35 1.05
N GLY A 25 12.46 16.82 1.19
CA GLY A 25 11.22 17.52 0.85
C GLY A 25 10.94 17.57 -0.66
N GLU A 26 11.62 16.76 -1.47
CA GLU A 26 11.39 16.66 -2.91
C GLU A 26 10.30 15.64 -3.21
N ILE A 27 9.43 15.94 -4.18
CA ILE A 27 8.42 14.99 -4.66
C ILE A 27 9.13 13.90 -5.46
N VAL A 28 9.00 12.63 -5.03
CA VAL A 28 9.62 11.48 -5.70
C VAL A 28 8.60 10.51 -6.30
N TYR A 29 7.40 10.47 -5.73
CA TYR A 29 6.28 9.69 -6.24
C TYR A 29 4.97 10.47 -6.12
N ILE A 30 3.99 10.02 -6.91
CA ILE A 30 2.60 10.47 -6.83
C ILE A 30 1.74 9.22 -6.80
N PHE A 31 0.85 9.07 -5.83
CA PHE A 31 -0.10 7.98 -5.87
C PHE A 31 -1.54 8.49 -6.01
N GLN A 32 -2.38 7.64 -6.54
CA GLN A 32 -3.79 7.95 -6.76
C GLN A 32 -4.64 6.69 -6.67
N ARG A 33 -5.83 6.81 -6.08
CA ARG A 33 -6.84 5.78 -6.18
C ARG A 33 -7.36 5.68 -7.61
N TYR A 34 -7.55 4.45 -8.09
CA TYR A 34 -7.96 4.16 -9.44
C TYR A 34 -9.25 3.33 -9.47
N TYR A 35 -10.11 3.60 -10.45
CA TYR A 35 -11.27 2.81 -10.79
C TYR A 35 -11.24 2.44 -12.26
N SER A 36 -11.38 1.16 -12.59
CA SER A 36 -11.36 0.69 -14.00
C SER A 36 -12.56 1.16 -14.82
N ASN A 37 -13.66 1.56 -14.18
CA ASN A 37 -14.83 2.15 -14.82
C ASN A 37 -15.70 2.92 -13.81
N GLY A 38 -16.61 3.80 -14.35
CA GLY A 38 -17.47 4.64 -13.54
C GLY A 38 -18.55 3.85 -12.76
N LEU A 39 -18.92 2.65 -13.23
CA LEU A 39 -19.88 1.81 -12.52
C LEU A 39 -19.29 1.30 -11.20
N LYS A 40 -18.04 0.86 -11.21
CA LYS A 40 -17.33 0.46 -9.98
C LYS A 40 -17.19 1.60 -8.99
N LYS A 41 -16.91 2.83 -9.46
CA LYS A 41 -16.87 4.01 -8.59
C LYS A 41 -18.22 4.26 -7.91
N ARG A 42 -19.34 4.11 -8.65
CA ARG A 42 -20.71 4.27 -8.10
C ARG A 42 -21.06 3.15 -7.11
N LEU A 43 -20.72 1.91 -7.43
CA LEU A 43 -20.96 0.78 -6.52
C LEU A 43 -20.13 0.88 -5.26
N ASP A 44 -18.88 1.31 -5.38
CA ASP A 44 -17.98 1.48 -4.24
C ASP A 44 -18.49 2.55 -3.27
N LYS A 45 -19.14 3.60 -3.80
CA LYS A 45 -19.83 4.62 -2.99
C LYS A 45 -20.91 4.03 -2.08
N ILE A 46 -21.67 3.04 -2.59
CA ILE A 46 -22.73 2.35 -1.82
C ILE A 46 -22.12 1.39 -0.78
N MET A 47 -20.87 0.95 -1.00
CA MET A 47 -20.12 0.00 -0.18
C MET A 47 -19.03 0.68 0.66
N ASP A 48 -19.26 1.92 1.11
CA ASP A 48 -18.37 2.72 1.96
C ASP A 48 -16.95 2.87 1.42
N TYR A 49 -16.78 2.84 0.09
CA TYR A 49 -15.52 3.02 -0.62
C TYR A 49 -14.41 2.01 -0.27
N ARG A 50 -14.73 0.88 0.32
CA ARG A 50 -13.77 -0.13 0.80
C ARG A 50 -13.72 -1.40 -0.02
N TYR A 51 -14.62 -1.55 -1.00
CA TYR A 51 -14.71 -2.78 -1.77
C TYR A 51 -13.72 -2.83 -2.93
N PHE A 52 -13.64 -1.76 -3.74
CA PHE A 52 -12.76 -1.66 -4.90
C PHE A 52 -11.49 -0.85 -4.60
N LEU A 53 -10.71 -1.24 -3.58
CA LEU A 53 -9.44 -0.59 -3.31
C LEU A 53 -8.45 -0.90 -4.43
N TRP A 54 -7.95 0.15 -5.08
CA TRP A 54 -6.92 0.07 -6.10
C TRP A 54 -6.11 1.37 -6.09
N TYR A 55 -4.83 1.27 -5.82
CA TYR A 55 -3.91 2.39 -5.82
C TYR A 55 -2.82 2.20 -6.87
N ASN A 56 -2.57 3.23 -7.65
CA ASN A 56 -1.47 3.35 -8.59
C ASN A 56 -0.44 4.33 -8.03
N VAL A 57 0.84 4.00 -8.15
CA VAL A 57 1.96 4.84 -7.75
C VAL A 57 2.80 5.14 -8.99
N TYR A 58 3.00 6.41 -9.26
CA TYR A 58 3.72 6.94 -10.42
C TYR A 58 4.98 7.65 -9.95
N ASP A 59 6.00 7.70 -10.80
CA ASP A 59 7.11 8.61 -10.60
C ASP A 59 6.74 10.07 -11.01
N THR A 60 7.69 10.98 -10.88
CA THR A 60 7.51 12.40 -11.23
C THR A 60 7.34 12.64 -12.74
N ASN A 61 7.72 11.69 -13.59
CA ASN A 61 7.52 11.72 -15.04
C ASN A 61 6.13 11.19 -15.45
N GLY A 62 5.37 10.65 -14.49
CA GLY A 62 4.06 10.06 -14.74
C GLY A 62 4.11 8.60 -15.17
N GLU A 63 5.26 7.93 -15.07
CA GLU A 63 5.38 6.49 -15.32
C GLU A 63 4.83 5.69 -14.13
N LEU A 64 4.01 4.69 -14.42
CA LEU A 64 3.46 3.78 -13.42
C LEU A 64 4.56 2.83 -12.89
N LYS A 65 4.89 2.96 -11.62
CA LYS A 65 5.95 2.19 -10.96
C LYS A 65 5.43 1.00 -10.18
N CYS A 66 4.26 1.15 -9.55
CA CYS A 66 3.60 0.06 -8.85
C CYS A 66 2.09 0.27 -8.81
N MET A 67 1.35 -0.82 -8.76
CA MET A 67 -0.06 -0.80 -8.39
C MET A 67 -0.35 -1.85 -7.33
N CYS A 68 -1.37 -1.59 -6.49
CA CYS A 68 -1.92 -2.57 -5.57
C CYS A 68 -3.45 -2.49 -5.60
N LYS A 69 -4.12 -3.63 -5.76
CA LYS A 69 -5.59 -3.69 -5.83
C LYS A 69 -6.15 -4.82 -5.00
N LYS A 70 -7.29 -4.56 -4.36
CA LYS A 70 -8.10 -5.57 -3.68
C LYS A 70 -8.80 -6.46 -4.70
N VAL A 71 -8.75 -7.76 -4.48
CA VAL A 71 -9.42 -8.78 -5.28
C VAL A 71 -10.33 -9.58 -4.37
N SER A 72 -11.60 -9.67 -4.74
CA SER A 72 -12.56 -10.56 -4.09
C SER A 72 -13.02 -11.61 -5.11
N ARG A 73 -12.71 -12.88 -4.84
CA ARG A 73 -13.06 -13.98 -5.73
C ARG A 73 -13.46 -15.22 -4.95
N LYS A 74 -14.67 -15.73 -5.21
CA LYS A 74 -15.18 -16.96 -4.57
C LYS A 74 -15.08 -16.95 -3.04
N GLY A 75 -15.42 -15.82 -2.41
CA GLY A 75 -15.39 -15.66 -0.95
C GLY A 75 -13.99 -15.46 -0.35
N LYS A 76 -12.94 -15.42 -1.17
CA LYS A 76 -11.58 -15.07 -0.73
C LYS A 76 -11.29 -13.62 -1.06
N VAL A 77 -10.69 -12.90 -0.10
CA VAL A 77 -10.22 -11.53 -0.26
C VAL A 77 -8.69 -11.53 -0.12
N TYR A 78 -8.03 -10.92 -1.08
CA TYR A 78 -6.59 -10.72 -1.10
C TYR A 78 -6.27 -9.48 -1.93
N PHE A 79 -5.00 -9.08 -1.98
CA PHE A 79 -4.57 -8.00 -2.87
C PHE A 79 -3.58 -8.54 -3.90
N GLU A 80 -3.59 -7.93 -5.08
CA GLU A 80 -2.57 -8.11 -6.11
C GLU A 80 -1.76 -6.83 -6.21
N ALA A 81 -0.45 -6.94 -6.03
CA ALA A 81 0.49 -5.86 -6.32
C ALA A 81 1.29 -6.21 -7.58
N PHE A 82 1.57 -5.21 -8.41
CA PHE A 82 2.41 -5.37 -9.58
C PHE A 82 3.51 -4.30 -9.57
N ASP A 83 4.76 -4.76 -9.54
CA ASP A 83 5.94 -3.93 -9.67
C ASP A 83 6.32 -3.83 -11.16
N TYR A 84 6.16 -2.64 -11.74
CA TYR A 84 6.43 -2.40 -13.15
C TYR A 84 7.93 -2.27 -13.45
N ASN A 85 8.76 -1.95 -12.47
CA ASN A 85 10.22 -1.92 -12.67
C ASN A 85 10.79 -3.32 -12.88
N GLU A 86 10.33 -4.27 -12.06
CA GLU A 86 10.79 -5.67 -12.11
C GLU A 86 9.89 -6.57 -12.95
N GLN A 87 8.75 -6.05 -13.45
CA GLN A 87 7.71 -6.82 -14.14
C GLN A 87 7.22 -8.02 -13.31
N LYS A 88 7.10 -7.83 -12.00
CA LYS A 88 6.72 -8.87 -11.05
C LYS A 88 5.34 -8.64 -10.46
N LYS A 89 4.59 -9.73 -10.33
CA LYS A 89 3.31 -9.76 -9.64
C LYS A 89 3.47 -10.41 -8.27
N TYR A 90 2.89 -9.75 -7.27
CA TYR A 90 2.83 -10.25 -5.91
C TYR A 90 1.38 -10.48 -5.49
N ILE A 91 1.16 -11.54 -4.72
CA ILE A 91 -0.09 -11.78 -4.00
C ILE A 91 0.11 -11.34 -2.56
N VAL A 92 -0.81 -10.52 -2.05
CA VAL A 92 -0.83 -10.06 -0.68
C VAL A 92 -2.05 -10.68 -0.01
N ALA A 93 -1.83 -11.66 0.84
CA ALA A 93 -2.87 -12.42 1.52
C ALA A 93 -2.85 -12.15 3.01
N TYR A 94 -4.01 -12.34 3.66
CA TYR A 94 -4.10 -12.27 5.11
C TYR A 94 -3.41 -13.49 5.73
N ASP A 95 -2.50 -13.23 6.67
CA ASP A 95 -1.99 -14.24 7.60
C ASP A 95 -2.89 -14.22 8.83
N LYS A 96 -3.40 -15.39 9.25
CA LYS A 96 -4.27 -15.55 10.41
C LYS A 96 -5.49 -14.60 10.41
N TRP A 97 -6.30 -14.64 9.37
CA TRP A 97 -7.46 -13.78 9.11
C TRP A 97 -8.50 -13.67 10.26
N LYS A 98 -8.36 -14.43 11.34
CA LYS A 98 -9.23 -14.37 12.52
C LYS A 98 -8.83 -13.27 13.51
N GLU A 99 -7.70 -12.62 13.31
CA GLU A 99 -7.27 -11.51 14.14
C GLU A 99 -7.98 -10.22 13.70
N LEU A 100 -8.23 -9.32 14.64
CA LEU A 100 -8.89 -8.03 14.37
C LEU A 100 -8.07 -7.18 13.38
N VAL A 101 -6.76 -7.27 13.50
CA VAL A 101 -5.78 -6.66 12.59
C VAL A 101 -4.87 -7.77 12.09
N PRO A 102 -5.21 -8.43 10.99
CA PRO A 102 -4.41 -9.53 10.47
C PRO A 102 -3.10 -9.04 9.87
N ASP A 103 -2.05 -9.77 10.12
CA ASP A 103 -0.79 -9.63 9.38
C ASP A 103 -1.00 -9.99 7.91
N LEU A 104 -0.11 -9.52 7.05
CA LEU A 104 -0.17 -9.81 5.63
C LEU A 104 1.08 -10.57 5.18
N LEU A 105 0.85 -11.53 4.30
CA LEU A 105 1.88 -12.29 3.62
C LEU A 105 1.94 -11.86 2.14
N ILE A 106 3.09 -11.43 1.70
CA ILE A 106 3.34 -10.89 0.36
C ILE A 106 4.29 -11.84 -0.36
N THR A 107 3.89 -12.37 -1.51
CA THR A 107 4.73 -13.34 -2.26
C THR A 107 4.56 -13.21 -3.77
N ASP A 108 5.65 -13.45 -4.50
CA ASP A 108 5.68 -13.67 -5.96
C ASP A 108 5.82 -15.16 -6.32
N GLY A 109 5.80 -16.05 -5.30
CA GLY A 109 6.03 -17.49 -5.44
C GLY A 109 7.46 -17.92 -5.07
N ASN A 110 8.45 -17.02 -5.14
CA ASN A 110 9.85 -17.28 -4.76
C ASN A 110 10.27 -16.48 -3.53
N LEU A 111 9.83 -15.23 -3.47
CA LEU A 111 10.05 -14.31 -2.38
C LEU A 111 8.84 -14.33 -1.45
N GLN A 112 9.07 -14.24 -0.14
CA GLN A 112 8.04 -14.08 0.86
C GLN A 112 8.41 -12.96 1.82
N ILE A 113 7.56 -11.94 1.89
CA ILE A 113 7.66 -10.82 2.83
C ILE A 113 6.47 -10.90 3.77
N LYS A 114 6.70 -10.77 5.07
CA LYS A 114 5.65 -10.63 6.08
C LYS A 114 5.47 -9.15 6.40
N LEU A 115 4.23 -8.68 6.46
CA LEU A 115 3.89 -7.37 7.00
C LEU A 115 3.15 -7.58 8.33
N ASP A 116 3.83 -7.27 9.43
CA ASP A 116 3.23 -7.16 10.76
C ASP A 116 2.54 -5.80 10.82
N LYS A 117 1.19 -5.83 10.82
CA LYS A 117 0.39 -4.62 10.79
C LYS A 117 0.01 -4.19 12.20
N GLU A 118 0.25 -2.91 12.50
CA GLU A 118 -0.16 -2.26 13.73
C GLU A 118 -1.21 -1.17 13.47
N ILE A 119 -2.13 -0.96 14.41
CA ILE A 119 -3.10 0.16 14.36
C ILE A 119 -2.41 1.44 14.81
N GLU A 120 -1.69 1.35 15.94
CA GLU A 120 -0.92 2.44 16.53
C GLU A 120 0.55 2.02 16.56
N GLY A 121 1.41 2.83 15.96
CA GLY A 121 2.83 2.53 15.91
C GLY A 121 3.34 2.15 14.52
N TRP A 122 4.43 1.41 14.49
CA TRP A 122 5.10 1.03 13.26
C TRP A 122 4.63 -0.34 12.78
N SER A 123 3.97 -0.41 11.63
CA SER A 123 3.81 -1.63 10.85
C SER A 123 5.10 -1.96 10.12
N LYS A 124 5.55 -3.21 10.15
CA LYS A 124 6.89 -3.62 9.73
C LYS A 124 6.86 -4.69 8.66
N PHE A 125 7.67 -4.52 7.62
CA PHE A 125 7.89 -5.53 6.59
C PHE A 125 9.15 -6.33 6.94
N PHE A 126 9.02 -7.66 6.93
CA PHE A 126 10.11 -8.59 7.21
C PHE A 126 10.41 -9.49 6.03
N TYR A 127 11.68 -9.68 5.75
CA TYR A 127 12.19 -10.69 4.83
C TYR A 127 13.30 -11.48 5.50
N ASN A 128 13.15 -12.82 5.60
CA ASN A 128 14.07 -13.69 6.33
C ASN A 128 14.36 -13.16 7.75
N ASP A 129 13.30 -12.81 8.49
CA ASP A 129 13.32 -12.26 9.85
C ASP A 129 14.05 -10.90 10.01
N ASN A 130 14.48 -10.30 8.91
CA ASN A 130 15.07 -8.96 8.92
C ASN A 130 14.02 -7.91 8.55
N GLU A 131 13.97 -6.82 9.32
CA GLU A 131 13.13 -5.65 8.98
C GLU A 131 13.71 -4.97 7.73
N ILE A 132 12.93 -4.94 6.65
CA ILE A 132 13.32 -4.36 5.36
C ILE A 132 12.66 -3.01 5.08
N ALA A 133 11.51 -2.77 5.70
CA ALA A 133 10.81 -1.49 5.65
C ALA A 133 9.84 -1.39 6.81
N ARG A 134 9.42 -0.17 7.14
CA ARG A 134 8.35 0.07 8.11
C ARG A 134 7.56 1.32 7.76
N TRP A 135 6.31 1.36 8.16
CA TRP A 135 5.47 2.53 8.01
C TRP A 135 4.58 2.74 9.22
N LYS A 136 4.19 3.98 9.44
CA LYS A 136 3.17 4.33 10.42
C LYS A 136 2.25 5.40 9.87
N ALA A 137 0.99 5.36 10.30
CA ALA A 137 0.02 6.41 10.08
C ALA A 137 -0.31 7.08 11.41
N SER A 138 -0.24 8.38 11.47
CA SER A 138 -0.73 9.18 12.59
C SER A 138 -1.92 10.00 12.11
N LEU A 139 -3.01 9.99 12.88
CA LEU A 139 -4.23 10.72 12.57
C LEU A 139 -4.26 12.04 13.35
N ASP A 140 -4.35 13.15 12.63
CA ASP A 140 -4.69 14.45 13.15
C ASP A 140 -5.92 14.96 12.36
N LYS A 141 -5.77 15.95 11.50
CA LYS A 141 -6.82 16.36 10.53
C LYS A 141 -6.76 15.55 9.23
N VAL A 142 -5.63 14.91 8.98
CA VAL A 142 -5.35 14.01 7.87
C VAL A 142 -4.52 12.85 8.40
N PHE A 143 -4.45 11.75 7.66
CA PHE A 143 -3.45 10.72 7.92
C PHE A 143 -2.08 11.20 7.45
N LYS A 144 -1.16 11.37 8.40
CA LYS A 144 0.26 11.61 8.10
C LYS A 144 0.96 10.27 8.10
N ILE A 145 1.49 9.87 6.95
CA ILE A 145 2.17 8.60 6.78
C ILE A 145 3.67 8.86 6.69
N GLN A 146 4.42 8.06 7.43
CA GLN A 146 5.87 7.95 7.33
C GLN A 146 6.21 6.54 6.90
N LEU A 147 7.06 6.40 5.90
CA LEU A 147 7.56 5.13 5.39
C LEU A 147 9.09 5.19 5.36
N GLU A 148 9.71 4.16 5.92
CA GLU A 148 11.15 3.97 5.91
C GLU A 148 11.46 2.67 5.18
N VAL A 149 12.40 2.70 4.23
CA VAL A 149 12.81 1.56 3.43
C VAL A 149 14.31 1.35 3.56
N ASN A 150 14.73 0.15 3.94
CA ASN A 150 16.14 -0.19 4.10
C ASN A 150 16.80 -0.43 2.74
N ASP A 151 18.10 -0.12 2.64
CA ASP A 151 18.87 -0.26 1.40
C ASP A 151 19.04 -1.74 0.97
N ASN A 152 18.98 -2.67 1.93
CA ASN A 152 19.15 -4.11 1.72
C ASN A 152 17.80 -4.84 1.47
N THR A 153 16.78 -4.14 1.00
CA THR A 153 15.50 -4.78 0.67
C THR A 153 15.61 -5.62 -0.63
N PRO A 154 14.97 -6.81 -0.67
CA PRO A 154 14.92 -7.62 -1.90
C PRO A 154 14.04 -7.00 -3.00
N VAL A 155 13.23 -6.00 -2.66
CA VAL A 155 12.41 -5.22 -3.60
C VAL A 155 12.94 -3.80 -3.64
N ASN A 156 13.72 -3.49 -4.67
CA ASN A 156 14.36 -2.19 -4.83
C ASN A 156 13.42 -1.16 -5.49
N ASN A 157 12.20 -1.04 -4.96
CA ASN A 157 11.18 -0.13 -5.46
C ASN A 157 10.33 0.41 -4.30
N ALA A 158 10.58 1.64 -3.87
CA ALA A 158 9.81 2.25 -2.78
C ALA A 158 8.31 2.39 -3.12
N ALA A 159 7.96 2.54 -4.41
CA ALA A 159 6.56 2.58 -4.86
C ALA A 159 5.79 1.30 -4.50
N PHE A 160 6.45 0.15 -4.42
CA PHE A 160 5.87 -1.11 -3.96
C PHE A 160 5.39 -1.01 -2.51
N PHE A 161 6.24 -0.52 -1.61
CA PHE A 161 5.88 -0.35 -0.20
C PHE A 161 4.80 0.71 0.00
N ILE A 162 4.84 1.81 -0.78
CA ILE A 162 3.79 2.85 -0.77
C ILE A 162 2.44 2.25 -1.17
N ALA A 163 2.37 1.51 -2.29
CA ALA A 163 1.13 0.93 -2.79
C ALA A 163 0.51 -0.07 -1.80
N ILE A 164 1.33 -0.94 -1.20
CA ILE A 164 0.86 -1.93 -0.21
C ILE A 164 0.45 -1.26 1.09
N SER A 165 1.24 -0.34 1.63
CA SER A 165 0.91 0.39 2.85
C SER A 165 -0.40 1.16 2.70
N GLN A 166 -0.63 1.77 1.53
CA GLN A 166 -1.86 2.49 1.24
C GLN A 166 -3.09 1.57 1.18
N CYS A 167 -2.96 0.38 0.60
CA CYS A 167 -4.03 -0.63 0.65
C CYS A 167 -4.24 -1.18 2.06
N ALA A 168 -3.14 -1.40 2.81
CA ALA A 168 -3.18 -1.93 4.17
C ALA A 168 -3.75 -0.93 5.19
N LEU A 169 -3.66 0.38 4.92
CA LEU A 169 -4.19 1.43 5.80
C LEU A 169 -5.66 1.21 6.18
N PHE A 170 -6.45 0.67 5.26
CA PHE A 170 -7.89 0.45 5.42
C PHE A 170 -8.26 -0.97 5.87
N ILE A 171 -7.30 -1.81 6.26
CA ILE A 171 -7.54 -3.13 6.82
C ILE A 171 -7.73 -2.98 8.33
N GLY A 172 -8.85 -3.48 8.86
CA GLY A 172 -9.16 -3.46 10.30
C GLY A 172 -9.69 -2.10 10.79
N SER A 173 -10.05 -1.20 9.89
CA SER A 173 -10.67 0.10 10.22
C SER A 173 -12.18 0.08 9.99
#